data_a2df0d2a9f77ff5ba871fb408c558044
#
_entry.id   a2df0d2a9f77ff5ba871fb408c558044
#
_cell.length_a   1.000
_cell.length_b   1.000
_cell.length_c   1.000
_cell.angle_alpha   90.00
_cell.angle_beta   90.00
_cell.angle_gamma   90.00
#
_symmetry.space_group_name_H-M   'P 1'
#
loop_
_entity.id
_entity.type
_entity.pdbx_description
1 polymer ?
#
loop_
_entity_poly.entity_id
_entity_poly.type
_entity_poly.pdbx_seq_one_letter_code
_entity_poly.pdbx_strand_id
1 'polypeptide(L)'
;MEPRALTHEINGDGEPVVLVPGGLTGWVSWIPHAERLSARWRTIRVQPIHNELGSAGQPGDPGYTADTERESLRITLDDLGIETAHFAGWSAGGKALIEFALSYPARVRTLALVEPGAFWILEQLGEPDPDMERTNAFLHDLFGKEVTEDDLAAFLAAGGLASSKEAARSDPYWERAVPHRMALSWYSEDYDRSERSIEELANIRCPVLLVKGSVTTEADKRVVDALGDRLPNATVLELPGDHASHIQSIDTFLEAFERHLALT
;
A
#
# COMPACT_ATOMS: atom_id res chain seq x y z
N MET A 1 4.76 18.01 8.50
CA MET A 1 5.64 18.01 7.29
C MET A 1 4.85 18.57 6.11
N GLU A 2 5.45 19.45 5.29
CA GLU A 2 4.77 19.98 4.10
C GLU A 2 4.72 18.92 2.99
N PRO A 3 3.56 18.75 2.32
CA PRO A 3 3.45 17.89 1.14
C PRO A 3 4.36 18.39 0.00
N ARG A 4 4.92 17.45 -0.75
CA ARG A 4 5.81 17.72 -1.89
C ARG A 4 5.64 16.65 -2.97
N ALA A 5 6.09 16.92 -4.19
CA ALA A 5 6.14 15.87 -5.20
C ALA A 5 6.96 14.68 -4.71
N LEU A 6 6.42 13.48 -4.92
CA LEU A 6 7.08 12.22 -4.59
C LEU A 6 8.19 11.94 -5.61
N THR A 7 9.30 11.39 -5.15
CA THR A 7 10.29 10.78 -6.04
C THR A 7 9.62 9.67 -6.83
N HIS A 8 9.87 9.59 -8.14
CA HIS A 8 9.19 8.64 -9.00
C HIS A 8 10.07 8.19 -10.16
N GLU A 9 9.74 7.04 -10.72
CA GLU A 9 10.30 6.53 -11.96
C GLU A 9 9.20 6.23 -12.96
N ILE A 10 9.45 6.59 -14.23
CA ILE A 10 8.51 6.39 -15.33
C ILE A 10 9.09 5.42 -16.34
N ASN A 11 8.30 4.42 -16.74
CA ASN A 11 8.65 3.48 -17.78
C ASN A 11 7.49 3.33 -18.76
N GLY A 12 7.81 3.25 -20.06
CA GLY A 12 6.81 3.10 -21.12
C GLY A 12 6.06 4.39 -21.48
N ASP A 13 5.21 4.26 -22.46
CA ASP A 13 4.34 5.30 -22.99
C ASP A 13 2.88 4.81 -22.96
N GLY A 14 1.92 5.70 -23.09
CA GLY A 14 0.49 5.35 -23.10
C GLY A 14 -0.25 5.91 -21.90
N GLU A 15 -1.36 5.28 -21.54
CA GLU A 15 -2.17 5.73 -20.41
C GLU A 15 -1.44 5.52 -19.06
N PRO A 16 -1.55 6.49 -18.15
CA PRO A 16 -0.79 6.44 -16.89
C PRO A 16 -1.35 5.40 -15.92
N VAL A 17 -0.44 4.57 -15.39
CA VAL A 17 -0.67 3.62 -14.31
C VAL A 17 0.26 3.95 -13.16
N VAL A 18 -0.28 4.41 -12.05
CA VAL A 18 0.47 4.81 -10.85
C VAL A 18 0.53 3.63 -9.88
N LEU A 19 1.74 3.26 -9.48
CA LEU A 19 2.02 2.13 -8.60
C LEU A 19 2.52 2.66 -7.25
N VAL A 20 1.71 2.46 -6.20
CA VAL A 20 1.97 2.93 -4.84
C VAL A 20 2.36 1.74 -3.97
N PRO A 21 3.59 1.72 -3.43
CA PRO A 21 4.13 0.55 -2.74
C PRO A 21 3.63 0.41 -1.31
N GLY A 22 3.94 -0.75 -0.73
CA GLY A 22 3.81 -0.98 0.71
C GLY A 22 4.83 -0.20 1.54
N GLY A 23 4.63 -0.22 2.83
CA GLY A 23 5.30 0.68 3.78
C GLY A 23 6.75 0.36 4.14
N LEU A 24 7.35 -0.70 3.61
CA LEU A 24 8.72 -1.07 3.98
C LEU A 24 9.72 -0.81 2.84
N THR A 25 9.65 -1.55 1.75
CA THR A 25 10.66 -1.51 0.68
C THR A 25 10.40 -0.46 -0.40
N GLY A 26 9.28 0.25 -0.30
CA GLY A 26 8.95 1.29 -1.26
C GLY A 26 8.80 0.78 -2.69
N TRP A 27 9.09 1.62 -3.64
CA TRP A 27 8.85 1.41 -5.08
C TRP A 27 9.56 0.21 -5.71
N VAL A 28 10.58 -0.35 -5.04
CA VAL A 28 11.28 -1.54 -5.56
C VAL A 28 10.38 -2.77 -5.62
N SER A 29 9.32 -2.80 -4.80
CA SER A 29 8.33 -3.88 -4.81
C SER A 29 7.54 -3.95 -6.13
N TRP A 30 7.43 -2.85 -6.86
CA TRP A 30 6.70 -2.76 -8.12
C TRP A 30 7.59 -2.85 -9.37
N ILE A 31 8.93 -3.03 -9.24
CA ILE A 31 9.83 -3.10 -10.41
C ILE A 31 9.38 -4.17 -11.42
N PRO A 32 9.16 -5.45 -11.03
CA PRO A 32 8.82 -6.48 -12.01
C PRO A 32 7.48 -6.24 -12.72
N HIS A 33 6.54 -5.59 -12.03
CA HIS A 33 5.24 -5.23 -12.60
C HIS A 33 5.38 -4.09 -13.61
N ALA A 34 6.10 -3.02 -13.24
CA ALA A 34 6.32 -1.88 -14.09
C ALA A 34 7.07 -2.25 -15.38
N GLU A 35 8.10 -3.08 -15.30
CA GLU A 35 8.83 -3.58 -16.45
C GLU A 35 7.92 -4.30 -17.46
N ARG A 36 6.97 -5.11 -16.97
CA ARG A 36 6.04 -5.86 -17.83
C ARG A 36 4.92 -4.99 -18.38
N LEU A 37 4.35 -4.13 -17.55
CA LEU A 37 3.28 -3.22 -17.96
C LEU A 37 3.77 -2.13 -18.93
N SER A 38 5.04 -1.71 -18.85
CA SER A 38 5.61 -0.63 -19.66
C SER A 38 5.58 -0.89 -21.17
N ALA A 39 5.34 -2.14 -21.60
CA ALA A 39 5.13 -2.45 -23.00
C ALA A 39 3.85 -1.83 -23.59
N ARG A 40 2.86 -1.49 -22.74
CA ARG A 40 1.54 -0.99 -23.14
C ARG A 40 1.09 0.25 -22.39
N TRP A 41 1.65 0.51 -21.19
CA TRP A 41 1.22 1.52 -20.24
C TRP A 41 2.38 2.43 -19.86
N ARG A 42 2.08 3.69 -19.57
CA ARG A 42 3.03 4.59 -18.90
C ARG A 42 2.98 4.32 -17.39
N THR A 43 3.86 3.47 -16.90
CA THR A 43 3.93 3.14 -15.47
C THR A 43 4.71 4.19 -14.71
N ILE A 44 4.13 4.66 -13.59
CA ILE A 44 4.74 5.62 -12.67
C ILE A 44 4.85 4.95 -11.31
N ARG A 45 6.06 4.54 -10.92
CA ARG A 45 6.34 4.04 -9.57
C ARG A 45 6.69 5.22 -8.68
N VAL A 46 5.90 5.46 -7.65
CA VAL A 46 6.18 6.53 -6.68
C VAL A 46 6.88 5.97 -5.46
N GLN A 47 7.73 6.83 -4.83
CA GLN A 47 8.37 6.54 -3.56
C GLN A 47 7.71 7.39 -2.48
N PRO A 48 6.89 6.81 -1.59
CA PRO A 48 6.31 7.52 -0.46
C PRO A 48 7.39 8.19 0.40
N ILE A 49 7.05 9.31 1.03
CA ILE A 49 8.01 10.11 1.80
C ILE A 49 8.64 9.27 2.91
N HIS A 50 7.86 8.48 3.64
CA HIS A 50 8.38 7.62 4.71
C HIS A 50 9.36 6.55 4.21
N ASN A 51 9.14 6.00 3.01
CA ASN A 51 10.07 5.05 2.40
C ASN A 51 11.36 5.74 1.95
N GLU A 52 11.27 6.94 1.34
CA GLU A 52 12.43 7.71 0.89
C GLU A 52 13.31 8.11 2.06
N LEU A 53 12.74 8.78 3.04
CA LEU A 53 13.48 9.28 4.20
C LEU A 53 13.93 8.16 5.15
N GLY A 54 13.08 7.15 5.35
CA GLY A 54 13.44 5.96 6.13
C GLY A 54 14.60 5.19 5.47
N SER A 55 14.60 5.00 4.15
CA SER A 55 15.74 4.38 3.44
C SER A 55 17.02 5.21 3.52
N ALA A 56 16.90 6.52 3.72
CA ALA A 56 18.02 7.42 4.03
C ALA A 56 18.43 7.42 5.51
N GLY A 57 17.83 6.54 6.34
CA GLY A 57 18.12 6.40 7.77
C GLY A 57 17.50 7.48 8.64
N GLN A 58 16.57 8.27 8.13
CA GLN A 58 15.92 9.34 8.90
C GLN A 58 14.76 8.76 9.74
N PRO A 59 14.67 9.14 11.02
CA PRO A 59 13.54 8.75 11.87
C PRO A 59 12.26 9.51 11.49
N GLY A 60 11.11 8.97 11.90
CA GLY A 60 9.80 9.55 11.66
C GLY A 60 9.64 10.97 12.21
N ASP A 61 8.91 11.80 11.49
CA ASP A 61 8.60 13.19 11.80
C ASP A 61 7.14 13.32 12.27
N PRO A 62 6.86 13.95 13.44
CA PRO A 62 5.49 14.12 13.94
C PRO A 62 4.54 14.87 12.99
N GLY A 63 5.08 15.65 12.06
CA GLY A 63 4.29 16.36 11.06
C GLY A 63 3.92 15.52 9.84
N TYR A 64 4.35 14.26 9.78
CA TYR A 64 3.98 13.34 8.70
C TYR A 64 2.67 12.63 9.01
N THR A 65 1.71 12.72 8.10
CA THR A 65 0.36 12.17 8.26
C THR A 65 -0.11 11.53 6.95
N ALA A 66 -1.22 10.81 6.98
CA ALA A 66 -1.87 10.28 5.78
C ALA A 66 -2.21 11.40 4.77
N ASP A 67 -2.57 12.59 5.26
CA ASP A 67 -2.82 13.77 4.41
C ASP A 67 -1.56 14.23 3.68
N THR A 68 -0.39 14.15 4.34
CA THR A 68 0.90 14.47 3.70
C THR A 68 1.13 13.58 2.48
N GLU A 69 0.90 12.27 2.58
CA GLU A 69 1.06 11.33 1.44
C GLU A 69 0.02 11.58 0.35
N ARG A 70 -1.24 11.76 0.73
CA ARG A 70 -2.32 12.01 -0.21
C ARG A 70 -2.06 13.26 -1.04
N GLU A 71 -1.70 14.37 -0.38
CA GLU A 71 -1.39 15.64 -1.07
C GLU A 71 -0.11 15.55 -1.89
N SER A 72 0.90 14.82 -1.43
CA SER A 72 2.13 14.61 -2.17
C SER A 72 1.89 13.80 -3.45
N LEU A 73 1.01 12.80 -3.42
CA LEU A 73 0.60 12.09 -4.62
C LEU A 73 -0.14 13.01 -5.59
N ARG A 74 -1.05 13.86 -5.10
CA ARG A 74 -1.74 14.85 -5.95
C ARG A 74 -0.76 15.81 -6.61
N ILE A 75 0.17 16.39 -5.84
CA ILE A 75 1.21 17.28 -6.38
C ILE A 75 2.04 16.57 -7.45
N THR A 76 2.42 15.32 -7.21
CA THR A 76 3.18 14.52 -8.20
C THR A 76 2.44 14.37 -9.53
N LEU A 77 1.14 14.09 -9.49
CA LEU A 77 0.33 13.96 -10.69
C LEU A 77 0.20 15.30 -11.42
N ASP A 78 0.03 16.41 -10.68
CA ASP A 78 -0.08 17.76 -11.25
C ASP A 78 1.24 18.17 -11.92
N ASP A 79 2.38 17.92 -11.31
CA ASP A 79 3.71 18.21 -11.86
C ASP A 79 3.99 17.39 -13.14
N LEU A 80 3.44 16.17 -13.21
CA LEU A 80 3.54 15.29 -14.38
C LEU A 80 2.49 15.61 -15.48
N GLY A 81 1.58 16.55 -15.23
CA GLY A 81 0.48 16.89 -16.15
C GLY A 81 -0.53 15.75 -16.31
N ILE A 82 -0.70 14.90 -15.28
CA ILE A 82 -1.60 13.76 -15.31
C ILE A 82 -2.92 14.17 -14.66
N GLU A 83 -3.97 14.33 -15.46
CA GLU A 83 -5.31 14.67 -14.96
C GLU A 83 -6.00 13.47 -14.36
N THR A 84 -5.92 12.30 -15.00
CA THR A 84 -6.52 11.05 -14.54
C THR A 84 -5.56 9.89 -14.76
N ALA A 85 -5.61 8.88 -13.88
CA ALA A 85 -4.77 7.70 -13.99
C ALA A 85 -5.49 6.44 -13.49
N HIS A 86 -4.93 5.29 -13.85
CA HIS A 86 -5.17 4.02 -13.16
C HIS A 86 -4.22 3.92 -11.97
N PHE A 87 -4.65 3.28 -10.91
CA PHE A 87 -3.85 3.13 -9.69
C PHE A 87 -3.79 1.69 -9.23
N ALA A 88 -2.63 1.28 -8.75
CA ALA A 88 -2.48 0.06 -7.96
C ALA A 88 -1.71 0.37 -6.68
N GLY A 89 -2.22 -0.09 -5.54
CA GLY A 89 -1.59 0.09 -4.24
C GLY A 89 -1.55 -1.18 -3.42
N TRP A 90 -0.44 -1.39 -2.72
CA TRP A 90 -0.22 -2.52 -1.85
C TRP A 90 -0.11 -2.07 -0.40
N SER A 91 -0.81 -2.75 0.55
CA SER A 91 -0.66 -2.51 1.99
C SER A 91 -0.86 -1.03 2.35
N ALA A 92 0.14 -0.35 2.92
CA ALA A 92 0.12 1.09 3.21
C ALA A 92 -0.23 1.93 1.97
N GLY A 93 0.30 1.57 0.78
CA GLY A 93 -0.06 2.23 -0.47
C GLY A 93 -1.51 2.03 -0.87
N GLY A 94 -2.09 0.88 -0.57
CA GLY A 94 -3.52 0.61 -0.75
C GLY A 94 -4.38 1.50 0.15
N LYS A 95 -4.00 1.66 1.43
CA LYS A 95 -4.63 2.61 2.36
C LYS A 95 -4.57 4.05 1.82
N ALA A 96 -3.39 4.49 1.41
CA ALA A 96 -3.20 5.84 0.86
C ALA A 96 -4.08 6.09 -0.40
N LEU A 97 -4.27 5.07 -1.24
CA LEU A 97 -5.11 5.17 -2.43
C LEU A 97 -6.62 5.19 -2.11
N ILE A 98 -7.08 4.55 -1.04
CA ILE A 98 -8.46 4.72 -0.55
C ILE A 98 -8.70 6.19 -0.18
N GLU A 99 -7.81 6.78 0.62
CA GLU A 99 -7.89 8.19 1.01
C GLU A 99 -7.82 9.13 -0.21
N PHE A 100 -6.95 8.81 -1.18
CA PHE A 100 -6.83 9.56 -2.43
C PHE A 100 -8.11 9.48 -3.27
N ALA A 101 -8.67 8.29 -3.45
CA ALA A 101 -9.88 8.09 -4.25
C ALA A 101 -11.11 8.76 -3.63
N LEU A 102 -11.21 8.80 -2.30
CA LEU A 102 -12.27 9.53 -1.58
C LEU A 102 -12.12 11.04 -1.72
N SER A 103 -10.89 11.55 -1.73
CA SER A 103 -10.62 13.00 -1.83
C SER A 103 -10.65 13.52 -3.27
N TYR A 104 -10.20 12.72 -4.22
CA TYR A 104 -10.01 13.10 -5.63
C TYR A 104 -10.64 12.06 -6.59
N PRO A 105 -11.95 11.75 -6.47
CA PRO A 105 -12.57 10.68 -7.25
C PRO A 105 -12.47 10.91 -8.78
N ALA A 106 -12.47 12.16 -9.23
CA ALA A 106 -12.32 12.51 -10.65
C ALA A 106 -10.91 12.21 -11.20
N ARG A 107 -9.92 11.96 -10.35
CA ARG A 107 -8.55 11.63 -10.75
C ARG A 107 -8.34 10.12 -11.00
N VAL A 108 -9.28 9.27 -10.56
CA VAL A 108 -9.13 7.82 -10.54
C VAL A 108 -9.98 7.16 -11.63
N ARG A 109 -9.31 6.55 -12.62
CA ARG A 109 -9.98 5.77 -13.68
C ARG A 109 -10.34 4.37 -13.18
N THR A 110 -9.36 3.62 -12.70
CA THR A 110 -9.54 2.33 -12.01
C THR A 110 -8.63 2.26 -10.81
N LEU A 111 -8.99 1.41 -9.84
CA LEU A 111 -8.25 1.23 -8.60
C LEU A 111 -8.01 -0.27 -8.37
N ALA A 112 -6.76 -0.67 -8.16
CA ALA A 112 -6.41 -2.00 -7.70
C ALA A 112 -5.80 -1.90 -6.29
N LEU A 113 -6.37 -2.63 -5.34
CA LEU A 113 -5.97 -2.62 -3.92
C LEU A 113 -5.54 -4.02 -3.51
N VAL A 114 -4.25 -4.18 -3.26
CA VAL A 114 -3.68 -5.45 -2.77
C VAL A 114 -3.55 -5.35 -1.26
N GLU A 115 -4.42 -6.08 -0.56
CA GLU A 115 -4.43 -6.11 0.91
C GLU A 115 -4.15 -4.74 1.56
N PRO A 116 -5.02 -3.76 1.31
CA PRO A 116 -4.80 -2.41 1.82
C PRO A 116 -4.80 -2.39 3.35
N GLY A 117 -3.82 -1.73 3.96
CA GLY A 117 -3.68 -1.59 5.42
C GLY A 117 -4.75 -0.70 6.05
N ALA A 118 -6.00 -0.89 5.69
CA ALA A 118 -7.14 -0.07 6.13
C ALA A 118 -7.88 -0.71 7.33
N PHE A 119 -7.14 -1.09 8.37
CA PHE A 119 -7.68 -1.80 9.54
C PHE A 119 -8.71 -0.99 10.35
N TRP A 120 -8.71 0.34 10.21
CA TRP A 120 -9.76 1.21 10.75
C TRP A 120 -11.18 0.79 10.32
N ILE A 121 -11.31 0.07 9.19
CA ILE A 121 -12.58 -0.47 8.73
C ILE A 121 -13.11 -1.52 9.71
N LEU A 122 -12.25 -2.42 10.20
CA LEU A 122 -12.62 -3.43 11.17
C LEU A 122 -13.00 -2.82 12.53
N GLU A 123 -12.30 -1.76 12.93
CA GLU A 123 -12.63 -1.00 14.14
C GLU A 123 -14.03 -0.37 14.06
N GLN A 124 -14.37 0.28 12.94
CA GLN A 124 -15.68 0.88 12.73
C GLN A 124 -16.81 -0.16 12.59
N LEU A 125 -16.47 -1.39 12.19
CA LEU A 125 -17.43 -2.50 12.21
C LEU A 125 -17.66 -3.10 13.60
N GLY A 126 -16.89 -2.67 14.61
CA GLY A 126 -16.90 -3.27 15.94
C GLY A 126 -16.27 -4.66 15.99
N GLU A 127 -15.40 -4.94 15.04
CA GLU A 127 -14.70 -6.23 14.87
C GLU A 127 -13.17 -6.05 14.84
N PRO A 128 -12.57 -5.33 15.79
CA PRO A 128 -11.12 -5.15 15.82
C PRO A 128 -10.38 -6.50 15.84
N ASP A 129 -9.18 -6.50 15.30
CA ASP A 129 -8.33 -7.69 15.30
C ASP A 129 -7.20 -7.53 16.33
N PRO A 130 -7.15 -8.37 17.40
CA PRO A 130 -6.17 -8.20 18.48
C PRO A 130 -4.71 -8.38 18.04
N ASP A 131 -4.43 -9.17 16.98
CA ASP A 131 -3.07 -9.34 16.48
C ASP A 131 -2.64 -8.08 15.73
N MET A 132 -3.55 -7.49 14.97
CA MET A 132 -3.29 -6.24 14.26
C MET A 132 -3.16 -5.05 15.22
N GLU A 133 -4.00 -4.97 16.26
CA GLU A 133 -3.85 -3.96 17.31
C GLU A 133 -2.46 -4.03 17.95
N ARG A 134 -1.96 -5.24 18.25
CA ARG A 134 -0.60 -5.43 18.79
C ARG A 134 0.48 -5.02 17.80
N THR A 135 0.29 -5.32 16.51
CA THR A 135 1.24 -4.94 15.44
C THR A 135 1.29 -3.42 15.28
N ASN A 136 0.14 -2.75 15.27
CA ASN A 136 0.08 -1.30 15.21
C ASN A 136 0.70 -0.65 16.45
N ALA A 137 0.37 -1.13 17.65
CA ALA A 137 0.98 -0.63 18.90
C ALA A 137 2.51 -0.80 18.89
N PHE A 138 3.02 -1.90 18.35
CA PHE A 138 4.45 -2.11 18.18
C PHE A 138 5.06 -1.10 17.19
N LEU A 139 4.43 -0.86 16.05
CA LEU A 139 4.89 0.15 15.08
C LEU A 139 4.87 1.56 15.68
N HIS A 140 3.82 1.94 16.40
CA HIS A 140 3.71 3.24 17.05
C HIS A 140 4.80 3.41 18.13
N ASP A 141 5.19 2.31 18.82
CA ASP A 141 6.33 2.36 19.77
C ASP A 141 7.67 2.59 19.07
N LEU A 142 7.82 2.21 17.80
CA LEU A 142 9.01 2.49 16.99
C LEU A 142 9.04 3.91 16.42
N PHE A 143 7.95 4.65 16.49
CA PHE A 143 7.85 5.98 15.89
C PHE A 143 8.95 6.92 16.38
N GLY A 144 9.67 7.55 15.44
CA GLY A 144 10.77 8.47 15.70
C GLY A 144 12.03 7.85 16.32
N LYS A 145 12.07 6.52 16.48
CA LYS A 145 13.22 5.80 17.06
C LYS A 145 14.07 5.15 15.97
N GLU A 146 15.29 4.77 16.32
CA GLU A 146 16.11 3.88 15.51
C GLU A 146 15.46 2.48 15.48
N VAL A 147 15.28 1.93 14.28
CA VAL A 147 14.74 0.58 14.08
C VAL A 147 15.88 -0.39 13.88
N THR A 148 15.96 -1.39 14.72
CA THR A 148 16.98 -2.45 14.65
C THR A 148 16.56 -3.56 13.67
N GLU A 149 17.48 -4.44 13.32
CA GLU A 149 17.16 -5.65 12.57
C GLU A 149 16.27 -6.62 13.38
N ASP A 150 16.33 -6.58 14.71
CA ASP A 150 15.45 -7.38 15.56
C ASP A 150 14.00 -6.86 15.54
N ASP A 151 13.83 -5.54 15.50
CA ASP A 151 12.52 -4.90 15.31
C ASP A 151 11.94 -5.22 13.94
N LEU A 152 12.75 -5.18 12.87
CA LEU A 152 12.32 -5.60 11.53
C LEU A 152 11.85 -7.06 11.54
N ALA A 153 12.62 -7.97 12.14
CA ALA A 153 12.24 -9.37 12.22
C ALA A 153 10.94 -9.57 13.02
N ALA A 154 10.76 -8.78 14.11
CA ALA A 154 9.54 -8.79 14.90
C ALA A 154 8.34 -8.30 14.10
N PHE A 155 8.49 -7.22 13.33
CA PHE A 155 7.44 -6.70 12.46
C PHE A 155 7.01 -7.70 11.38
N LEU A 156 7.97 -8.31 10.68
CA LEU A 156 7.66 -9.30 9.62
C LEU A 156 6.94 -10.53 10.18
N ALA A 157 7.28 -10.94 11.39
CA ALA A 157 6.60 -12.04 12.08
C ALA A 157 5.20 -11.66 12.56
N ALA A 158 5.03 -10.46 13.14
CA ALA A 158 3.75 -9.98 13.65
C ALA A 158 2.76 -9.66 12.50
N GLY A 159 3.24 -9.13 11.38
CA GLY A 159 2.45 -8.81 10.19
C GLY A 159 2.14 -10.01 9.28
N GLY A 160 2.46 -11.24 9.72
CA GLY A 160 2.14 -12.45 8.95
C GLY A 160 3.00 -12.67 7.69
N LEU A 161 4.09 -11.89 7.54
CA LEU A 161 5.04 -12.04 6.42
C LEU A 161 6.11 -13.11 6.69
N ALA A 162 6.19 -13.58 7.92
CA ALA A 162 7.04 -14.71 8.33
C ALA A 162 6.43 -15.44 9.53
N SER A 163 6.71 -16.73 9.68
CA SER A 163 6.18 -17.52 10.78
C SER A 163 6.91 -17.28 12.14
N SER A 164 8.09 -16.68 12.09
CA SER A 164 8.89 -16.28 13.27
C SER A 164 9.98 -15.29 12.88
N LYS A 165 10.66 -14.68 13.88
CA LYS A 165 11.84 -13.84 13.65
C LYS A 165 12.97 -14.58 12.91
N GLU A 166 13.19 -15.84 13.25
CA GLU A 166 14.21 -16.68 12.61
C GLU A 166 13.84 -16.98 11.16
N ALA A 167 12.56 -17.26 10.91
CA ALA A 167 12.05 -17.45 9.56
C ALA A 167 12.20 -16.17 8.74
N ALA A 168 11.88 -15.01 9.30
CA ALA A 168 12.04 -13.71 8.64
C ALA A 168 13.50 -13.48 8.21
N ARG A 169 14.47 -13.73 9.10
CA ARG A 169 15.90 -13.57 8.77
C ARG A 169 16.42 -14.57 7.73
N SER A 170 15.76 -15.70 7.57
CA SER A 170 16.10 -16.75 6.60
C SER A 170 15.40 -16.58 5.26
N ASP A 171 14.47 -15.64 5.14
CA ASP A 171 13.73 -15.38 3.92
C ASP A 171 14.60 -14.62 2.90
N PRO A 172 14.58 -14.97 1.61
CA PRO A 172 15.28 -14.22 0.55
C PRO A 172 14.92 -12.73 0.48
N TYR A 173 13.77 -12.33 1.00
CA TYR A 173 13.34 -10.94 1.09
C TYR A 173 14.12 -10.15 2.15
N TRP A 174 14.70 -10.82 3.16
CA TRP A 174 15.39 -10.17 4.28
C TRP A 174 16.46 -9.17 3.85
N GLU A 175 17.37 -9.59 2.97
CA GLU A 175 18.46 -8.75 2.48
C GLU A 175 17.96 -7.47 1.77
N ARG A 176 16.77 -7.54 1.20
CA ARG A 176 16.10 -6.38 0.57
C ARG A 176 15.41 -5.49 1.58
N ALA A 177 14.89 -6.07 2.66
CA ALA A 177 14.14 -5.35 3.69
C ALA A 177 15.05 -4.58 4.66
N VAL A 178 16.18 -5.15 5.06
CA VAL A 178 17.11 -4.56 6.05
C VAL A 178 17.51 -3.12 5.74
N PRO A 179 17.89 -2.72 4.51
CA PRO A 179 18.26 -1.35 4.19
C PRO A 179 17.09 -0.34 4.39
N HIS A 180 15.86 -0.82 4.35
CA HIS A 180 14.65 0.00 4.42
C HIS A 180 13.99 0.01 5.80
N ARG A 181 14.54 -0.69 6.79
CA ARG A 181 13.90 -0.88 8.10
C ARG A 181 13.48 0.42 8.80
N MET A 182 14.24 1.49 8.59
CA MET A 182 13.91 2.80 9.16
C MET A 182 12.57 3.39 8.66
N ALA A 183 12.00 2.88 7.58
CA ALA A 183 10.66 3.25 7.16
C ALA A 183 9.60 2.90 8.23
N LEU A 184 9.84 1.86 9.05
CA LEU A 184 8.94 1.49 10.14
C LEU A 184 8.87 2.53 11.25
N SER A 185 9.89 3.40 11.40
CA SER A 185 9.86 4.49 12.39
C SER A 185 8.93 5.65 12.02
N TRP A 186 8.29 5.59 10.85
CA TRP A 186 7.41 6.65 10.35
C TRP A 186 5.92 6.40 10.63
N TYR A 187 5.58 5.22 11.17
CA TYR A 187 4.20 4.87 11.52
C TYR A 187 3.83 5.44 12.89
N SER A 188 2.94 6.42 12.90
CA SER A 188 2.39 7.04 14.11
C SER A 188 0.88 6.78 14.19
N GLU A 189 0.30 6.98 15.38
CA GLU A 189 -1.17 6.94 15.53
C GLU A 189 -1.87 7.93 14.58
N ASP A 190 -1.30 9.12 14.38
CA ASP A 190 -1.86 10.15 13.49
C ASP A 190 -1.77 9.73 12.01
N TYR A 191 -0.72 9.01 11.62
CA TYR A 191 -0.62 8.44 10.27
C TYR A 191 -1.64 7.31 10.06
N ASP A 192 -1.86 6.46 11.05
CA ASP A 192 -2.76 5.31 10.94
C ASP A 192 -4.24 5.68 11.10
N ARG A 193 -4.51 6.80 11.76
CA ARG A 193 -5.87 7.30 11.92
C ARG A 193 -6.49 7.64 10.57
N SER A 194 -7.70 7.16 10.33
CA SER A 194 -8.57 7.65 9.27
C SER A 194 -9.70 8.47 9.86
N GLU A 195 -9.93 9.65 9.30
CA GLU A 195 -11.11 10.48 9.63
C GLU A 195 -12.34 10.09 8.78
N ARG A 196 -12.18 9.11 7.88
CA ARG A 196 -13.25 8.64 7.01
C ARG A 196 -14.23 7.74 7.75
N SER A 197 -15.47 7.79 7.33
CA SER A 197 -16.45 6.79 7.75
C SER A 197 -16.51 5.65 6.75
N ILE A 198 -16.93 4.48 7.23
CA ILE A 198 -17.08 3.29 6.38
C ILE A 198 -18.16 3.49 5.30
N GLU A 199 -19.15 4.36 5.54
CA GLU A 199 -20.19 4.72 4.58
C GLU A 199 -19.64 5.52 3.41
N GLU A 200 -18.56 6.31 3.61
CA GLU A 200 -17.93 7.09 2.55
C GLU A 200 -17.30 6.21 1.47
N LEU A 201 -16.96 4.96 1.78
CA LEU A 201 -16.44 4.00 0.81
C LEU A 201 -17.37 3.84 -0.40
N ALA A 202 -18.68 3.96 -0.20
CA ALA A 202 -19.66 3.93 -1.28
C ALA A 202 -19.51 5.09 -2.29
N ASN A 203 -18.69 6.12 -2.00
CA ASN A 203 -18.40 7.22 -2.91
C ASN A 203 -17.28 6.88 -3.93
N ILE A 204 -16.53 5.82 -3.71
CA ILE A 204 -15.57 5.32 -4.70
C ILE A 204 -16.35 4.60 -5.81
N ARG A 205 -16.57 5.27 -6.93
CA ARG A 205 -17.41 4.81 -8.04
C ARG A 205 -16.66 4.22 -9.21
N CYS A 206 -15.34 4.40 -9.27
CA CYS A 206 -14.52 3.76 -10.30
C CYS A 206 -14.55 2.23 -10.14
N PRO A 207 -14.21 1.44 -11.19
CA PRO A 207 -13.97 0.01 -11.03
C PRO A 207 -12.85 -0.24 -10.02
N VAL A 208 -13.04 -1.22 -9.11
CA VAL A 208 -12.07 -1.60 -8.09
C VAL A 208 -11.75 -3.09 -8.17
N LEU A 209 -10.47 -3.42 -8.29
CA LEU A 209 -9.94 -4.77 -8.14
C LEU A 209 -9.36 -4.91 -6.73
N LEU A 210 -9.98 -5.73 -5.90
CA LEU A 210 -9.49 -6.09 -4.58
C LEU A 210 -8.73 -7.40 -4.68
N VAL A 211 -7.53 -7.45 -4.12
CA VAL A 211 -6.67 -8.64 -4.18
C VAL A 211 -6.29 -9.07 -2.77
N LYS A 212 -6.42 -10.38 -2.49
CA LYS A 212 -5.96 -11.00 -1.24
C LYS A 212 -5.17 -12.27 -1.50
N GLY A 213 -4.23 -12.60 -0.63
CA GLY A 213 -3.48 -13.85 -0.65
C GLY A 213 -4.26 -14.98 0.02
N SER A 214 -4.12 -16.20 -0.49
CA SER A 214 -4.84 -17.37 0.03
C SER A 214 -4.37 -17.78 1.44
N VAL A 215 -3.12 -17.46 1.79
CA VAL A 215 -2.50 -17.79 3.10
C VAL A 215 -2.08 -16.54 3.90
N THR A 216 -2.64 -15.37 3.57
CA THR A 216 -2.43 -14.13 4.34
C THR A 216 -3.15 -14.17 5.69
N THR A 217 -2.99 -13.11 6.49
CA THR A 217 -3.65 -13.01 7.82
C THR A 217 -5.17 -12.92 7.68
N GLU A 218 -5.89 -13.38 8.71
CA GLU A 218 -7.35 -13.24 8.72
C GLU A 218 -7.79 -11.78 8.77
N ALA A 219 -7.02 -10.90 9.39
CA ALA A 219 -7.29 -9.46 9.41
C ALA A 219 -7.26 -8.86 7.99
N ASP A 220 -6.22 -9.18 7.20
CA ASP A 220 -6.12 -8.72 5.81
C ASP A 220 -7.29 -9.21 4.95
N LYS A 221 -7.65 -10.50 5.08
CA LYS A 221 -8.81 -11.07 4.37
C LYS A 221 -10.10 -10.33 4.72
N ARG A 222 -10.33 -10.09 6.01
CA ARG A 222 -11.53 -9.40 6.51
C ARG A 222 -11.60 -7.96 6.02
N VAL A 223 -10.48 -7.23 5.95
CA VAL A 223 -10.44 -5.88 5.36
C VAL A 223 -10.83 -5.93 3.89
N VAL A 224 -10.26 -6.86 3.11
CA VAL A 224 -10.60 -7.02 1.68
C VAL A 224 -12.06 -7.39 1.49
N ASP A 225 -12.60 -8.32 2.27
CA ASP A 225 -13.99 -8.75 2.19
C ASP A 225 -14.94 -7.59 2.59
N ALA A 226 -14.62 -6.86 3.66
CA ALA A 226 -15.37 -5.69 4.09
C ALA A 226 -15.39 -4.55 3.04
N LEU A 227 -14.29 -4.36 2.31
CA LEU A 227 -14.23 -3.46 1.16
C LEU A 227 -15.11 -3.97 0.01
N GLY A 228 -15.05 -5.28 -0.28
CA GLY A 228 -15.88 -5.91 -1.31
C GLY A 228 -17.37 -5.71 -1.12
N ASP A 229 -17.81 -5.73 0.13
CA ASP A 229 -19.22 -5.53 0.49
C ASP A 229 -19.69 -4.07 0.36
N ARG A 230 -18.76 -3.10 0.37
CA ARG A 230 -19.09 -1.65 0.45
C ARG A 230 -18.78 -0.87 -0.81
N LEU A 231 -17.81 -1.32 -1.58
CA LEU A 231 -17.45 -0.66 -2.83
C LEU A 231 -18.39 -1.11 -3.95
N PRO A 232 -19.12 -0.20 -4.59
CA PRO A 232 -20.22 -0.56 -5.50
C PRO A 232 -19.78 -1.27 -6.79
N ASN A 233 -18.53 -1.10 -7.20
CA ASN A 233 -17.96 -1.64 -8.43
C ASN A 233 -16.69 -2.47 -8.13
N ALA A 234 -16.66 -3.20 -7.01
CA ALA A 234 -15.54 -4.04 -6.63
C ALA A 234 -15.64 -5.46 -7.21
N THR A 235 -14.49 -6.00 -7.55
CA THR A 235 -14.29 -7.43 -7.83
C THR A 235 -13.17 -7.93 -6.95
N VAL A 236 -13.37 -9.06 -6.27
CA VAL A 236 -12.37 -9.67 -5.39
C VAL A 236 -11.65 -10.78 -6.14
N LEU A 237 -10.32 -10.77 -6.07
CA LEU A 237 -9.41 -11.78 -6.59
C LEU A 237 -8.60 -12.37 -5.43
N GLU A 238 -8.66 -13.68 -5.26
CA GLU A 238 -7.75 -14.40 -4.38
C GLU A 238 -6.60 -14.99 -5.17
N LEU A 239 -5.37 -14.73 -4.75
CA LEU A 239 -4.14 -15.23 -5.36
C LEU A 239 -3.44 -16.22 -4.44
N PRO A 240 -2.78 -17.25 -4.99
CA PRO A 240 -1.84 -18.06 -4.20
C PRO A 240 -0.76 -17.17 -3.59
N GLY A 241 -0.51 -17.30 -2.30
CA GLY A 241 0.51 -16.54 -1.58
C GLY A 241 0.00 -15.85 -0.32
N ASP A 242 0.90 -15.14 0.33
CA ASP A 242 0.68 -14.35 1.54
C ASP A 242 0.39 -12.87 1.22
N HIS A 243 0.71 -11.98 2.17
CA HIS A 243 0.56 -10.52 2.01
C HIS A 243 1.24 -9.94 0.74
N ALA A 244 2.23 -10.63 0.19
CA ALA A 244 2.91 -10.27 -1.05
C ALA A 244 2.42 -11.09 -2.27
N SER A 245 1.20 -11.61 -2.25
CA SER A 245 0.63 -12.50 -3.27
C SER A 245 0.73 -11.95 -4.70
N HIS A 246 0.62 -10.64 -4.91
CA HIS A 246 0.79 -9.98 -6.21
C HIS A 246 2.21 -10.12 -6.78
N ILE A 247 3.22 -10.25 -5.91
CA ILE A 247 4.62 -10.52 -6.31
C ILE A 247 4.83 -12.02 -6.52
N GLN A 248 4.33 -12.84 -5.59
CA GLN A 248 4.49 -14.30 -5.62
C GLN A 248 3.74 -14.95 -6.78
N SER A 249 2.58 -14.40 -7.16
CA SER A 249 1.72 -14.85 -8.27
C SER A 249 1.63 -13.78 -9.36
N ILE A 250 2.76 -13.19 -9.73
CA ILE A 250 2.83 -12.00 -10.61
C ILE A 250 2.13 -12.22 -11.97
N ASP A 251 2.25 -13.40 -12.56
CA ASP A 251 1.61 -13.67 -13.87
C ASP A 251 0.08 -13.59 -13.77
N THR A 252 -0.50 -14.25 -12.78
CA THR A 252 -1.94 -14.24 -12.54
C THR A 252 -2.43 -12.85 -12.13
N PHE A 253 -1.65 -12.15 -11.30
CA PHE A 253 -1.96 -10.78 -10.93
C PHE A 253 -2.00 -9.86 -12.15
N LEU A 254 -0.97 -9.86 -12.97
CA LEU A 254 -0.87 -8.97 -14.14
C LEU A 254 -1.95 -9.26 -15.18
N GLU A 255 -2.28 -10.54 -15.41
CA GLU A 255 -3.38 -10.91 -16.31
C GLU A 255 -4.73 -10.33 -15.82
N ALA A 256 -5.02 -10.41 -14.53
CA ALA A 256 -6.22 -9.85 -13.95
C ALA A 256 -6.19 -8.31 -13.96
N PHE A 257 -5.04 -7.72 -13.62
CA PHE A 257 -4.85 -6.28 -13.56
C PHE A 257 -4.95 -5.64 -14.95
N GLU A 258 -4.35 -6.22 -16.00
CA GLU A 258 -4.49 -5.71 -17.37
C GLU A 258 -5.94 -5.77 -17.87
N ARG A 259 -6.70 -6.83 -17.53
CA ARG A 259 -8.14 -6.86 -17.81
C ARG A 259 -8.89 -5.76 -17.08
N HIS A 260 -8.51 -5.46 -15.83
CA HIS A 260 -9.11 -4.39 -15.04
C HIS A 260 -8.80 -3.00 -15.61
N LEU A 261 -7.56 -2.76 -16.05
CA LEU A 261 -7.16 -1.50 -16.70
C LEU A 261 -7.98 -1.22 -17.99
N ALA A 262 -8.41 -2.26 -18.69
CA ALA A 262 -9.19 -2.15 -19.94
C ALA A 262 -10.69 -1.87 -19.72
N LEU A 263 -11.15 -1.67 -18.48
CA LEU A 263 -12.57 -1.37 -18.20
C LEU A 263 -12.99 0.06 -18.48
N THR A 264 -12.04 0.99 -18.70
CA THR A 264 -12.32 2.42 -18.89
C THR A 264 -11.49 3.03 -20.01
#